data_b9fe5263d34ef1c16944c3e7474dc54f
#
_entry.id   b9fe5263d34ef1c16944c3e7474dc54f
#
_cell.length_a   1.000
_cell.length_b   1.000
_cell.length_c   1.000
_cell.angle_alpha   90.00
_cell.angle_beta   90.00
_cell.angle_gamma   90.00
#
_symmetry.space_group_name_H-M   'P 1'
#
loop_
_entity.id
_entity.type
_entity.pdbx_description
1 polymer ?
#
loop_
_entity_poly.entity_id
_entity_poly.type
_entity_poly.pdbx_seq_one_letter_code
_entity_poly.pdbx_strand_id
1 'polypeptide(L)'
;MCKISLTNSNLVSFCSCRRQYDYKFNKGILPVENAKSYDNAIALKEALITVALSHSEHLSAEDCIAQALLTLKSHVLEMQDEARLEAAIRAYVKRYYDPDSQDWEVVSGTPNANVTVQMTQNVLYTTYLDYVVRNLKSGKTFVVVNKSSSVIGDDFMCRYFIDNDIRLQVIAAKQLLGCEVDGVIINAVTRPQHKIKIGETDEEYAERNNARKGKADLKRKVGESREEFVSRVVGDYSEDSLKRQTIMFTDDQLNQAMSTVIAVAFDMIACKSFYPNTSECTKFGKCPYMDLCMREGDLSQVSDQYTIKK
;
A
#
# COMPACT_ATOMS: atom_id res chain seq x y z
N MET A 1 -16.81 15.01 -28.02
CA MET A 1 -16.68 13.82 -27.14
C MET A 1 -16.19 14.28 -25.76
N CYS A 2 -16.76 13.74 -24.69
CA CYS A 2 -16.38 14.11 -23.33
C CYS A 2 -14.98 13.58 -23.01
N LYS A 3 -14.09 14.42 -22.45
CA LYS A 3 -12.79 13.97 -21.97
C LYS A 3 -12.97 13.32 -20.61
N ILE A 4 -12.34 12.17 -20.37
CA ILE A 4 -12.30 11.48 -19.08
C ILE A 4 -10.86 11.37 -18.58
N SER A 5 -10.68 11.71 -17.29
CA SER A 5 -9.40 11.51 -16.60
C SER A 5 -9.60 10.44 -15.54
N LEU A 6 -8.75 9.43 -15.57
CA LEU A 6 -8.87 8.23 -14.77
C LEU A 6 -7.60 7.99 -13.95
N THR A 7 -7.81 7.32 -12.83
CA THR A 7 -6.75 6.73 -12.01
C THR A 7 -7.05 5.25 -11.81
N ASN A 8 -6.10 4.49 -11.30
CA ASN A 8 -6.35 3.09 -10.93
C ASN A 8 -7.54 2.94 -9.96
N SER A 9 -7.70 3.87 -9.02
CA SER A 9 -8.84 3.84 -8.08
C SER A 9 -10.20 3.96 -8.77
N ASN A 10 -10.30 4.77 -9.84
CA ASN A 10 -11.52 4.86 -10.67
C ASN A 10 -11.83 3.53 -11.34
N LEU A 11 -10.83 2.95 -12.00
CA LEU A 11 -10.97 1.69 -12.74
C LEU A 11 -11.37 0.54 -11.82
N VAL A 12 -10.61 0.35 -10.73
CA VAL A 12 -10.88 -0.73 -9.77
C VAL A 12 -12.27 -0.58 -9.15
N SER A 13 -12.65 0.61 -8.72
CA SER A 13 -13.99 0.84 -8.14
C SER A 13 -15.11 0.55 -9.15
N PHE A 14 -14.97 1.00 -10.40
CA PHE A 14 -15.99 0.77 -11.43
C PHE A 14 -16.12 -0.71 -11.78
N CYS A 15 -15.00 -1.41 -11.95
CA CYS A 15 -15.00 -2.84 -12.27
C CYS A 15 -15.50 -3.70 -11.11
N SER A 16 -15.17 -3.33 -9.86
CA SER A 16 -15.60 -4.08 -8.67
C SER A 16 -17.07 -3.85 -8.35
N CYS A 17 -17.50 -2.59 -8.27
CA CYS A 17 -18.89 -2.24 -7.95
C CYS A 17 -19.26 -0.87 -8.51
N ARG A 18 -20.11 -0.85 -9.54
CA ARG A 18 -20.55 0.41 -10.19
C ARG A 18 -21.23 1.36 -9.23
N ARG A 19 -21.99 0.85 -8.24
CA ARG A 19 -22.64 1.66 -7.21
C ARG A 19 -21.61 2.36 -6.30
N GLN A 20 -20.56 1.66 -5.90
CA GLN A 20 -19.46 2.23 -5.12
C GLN A 20 -18.73 3.32 -5.92
N TYR A 21 -18.49 3.08 -7.21
CA TYR A 21 -17.91 4.08 -8.10
C TYR A 21 -18.80 5.35 -8.17
N ASP A 22 -20.10 5.20 -8.33
CA ASP A 22 -21.04 6.32 -8.40
C ASP A 22 -21.02 7.16 -7.12
N TYR A 23 -21.09 6.50 -5.95
CA TYR A 23 -21.01 7.23 -4.67
C TYR A 23 -19.70 7.98 -4.52
N LYS A 24 -18.58 7.30 -4.76
CA LYS A 24 -17.24 7.86 -4.52
C LYS A 24 -16.85 8.96 -5.51
N PHE A 25 -17.06 8.72 -6.80
CA PHE A 25 -16.48 9.56 -7.86
C PHE A 25 -17.49 10.47 -8.56
N ASN A 26 -18.75 10.06 -8.75
CA ASN A 26 -19.76 10.90 -9.35
C ASN A 26 -20.42 11.80 -8.31
N LYS A 27 -20.74 11.26 -7.12
CA LYS A 27 -21.43 12.00 -6.05
C LYS A 27 -20.51 12.59 -5.00
N GLY A 28 -19.21 12.24 -5.01
CA GLY A 28 -18.21 12.72 -4.05
C GLY A 28 -18.45 12.28 -2.61
N ILE A 29 -19.22 11.20 -2.40
CA ILE A 29 -19.54 10.69 -1.06
C ILE A 29 -18.36 9.83 -0.60
N LEU A 30 -17.70 10.23 0.50
CA LEU A 30 -16.55 9.55 1.08
C LEU A 30 -16.87 9.10 2.50
N PRO A 31 -16.48 7.87 2.90
CA PRO A 31 -16.53 7.46 4.29
C PRO A 31 -15.69 8.40 5.17
N VAL A 32 -16.16 8.72 6.37
CA VAL A 32 -15.43 9.56 7.35
C VAL A 32 -14.18 8.83 7.83
N GLU A 33 -14.30 7.52 8.06
CA GLU A 33 -13.19 6.70 8.52
C GLU A 33 -12.63 5.82 7.40
N ASN A 34 -11.32 5.88 7.21
CA ASN A 34 -10.61 4.91 6.39
C ASN A 34 -10.36 3.63 7.18
N ALA A 35 -10.19 2.50 6.47
CA ALA A 35 -9.71 1.29 7.13
C ALA A 35 -8.26 1.53 7.63
N LYS A 36 -7.99 1.32 8.92
CA LYS A 36 -6.65 1.46 9.55
C LYS A 36 -5.55 0.76 8.76
N SER A 37 -5.87 -0.38 8.17
CA SER A 37 -4.90 -1.12 7.35
C SER A 37 -4.48 -0.38 6.08
N TYR A 38 -5.33 0.52 5.57
CA TYR A 38 -5.02 1.38 4.42
C TYR A 38 -4.06 2.50 4.83
N ASP A 39 -4.34 3.17 5.95
CA ASP A 39 -3.49 4.25 6.47
C ASP A 39 -2.09 3.72 6.83
N ASN A 40 -2.02 2.57 7.50
CA ASN A 40 -0.75 1.88 7.80
C ASN A 40 0.03 1.51 6.53
N ALA A 41 -0.67 1.13 5.44
CA ALA A 41 -0.01 0.80 4.18
C ALA A 41 0.58 2.04 3.49
N ILE A 42 -0.12 3.17 3.53
CA ILE A 42 0.36 4.45 3.00
C ILE A 42 1.58 4.92 3.80
N ALA A 43 1.47 4.95 5.14
CA ALA A 43 2.55 5.39 6.01
C ALA A 43 3.83 4.57 5.79
N LEU A 44 3.71 3.23 5.72
CA LEU A 44 4.86 2.37 5.44
C LEU A 44 5.45 2.65 4.05
N LYS A 45 4.60 2.79 3.03
CA LYS A 45 5.05 3.09 1.66
C LYS A 45 5.86 4.39 1.61
N GLU A 46 5.36 5.46 2.20
CA GLU A 46 6.04 6.76 2.22
C GLU A 46 7.35 6.71 3.00
N ALA A 47 7.38 5.98 4.13
CA ALA A 47 8.61 5.75 4.88
C ALA A 47 9.67 4.97 4.06
N LEU A 48 9.25 3.97 3.27
CA LEU A 48 10.17 3.22 2.39
C LEU A 48 10.69 4.07 1.23
N ILE A 49 9.89 4.99 0.69
CA ILE A 49 10.35 5.97 -0.29
C ILE A 49 11.40 6.89 0.36
N THR A 50 11.18 7.33 1.59
CA THR A 50 12.15 8.14 2.35
C THR A 50 13.45 7.37 2.57
N VAL A 51 13.42 6.07 2.88
CA VAL A 51 14.64 5.25 2.96
C VAL A 51 15.41 5.28 1.65
N ALA A 52 14.75 5.11 0.51
CA ALA A 52 15.41 5.11 -0.80
C ALA A 52 16.02 6.47 -1.13
N LEU A 53 15.34 7.58 -0.81
CA LEU A 53 15.85 8.94 -1.00
C LEU A 53 17.06 9.22 -0.13
N SER A 54 16.96 8.96 1.17
CA SER A 54 18.06 9.16 2.13
C SER A 54 19.29 8.33 1.76
N HIS A 55 19.05 7.13 1.26
CA HIS A 55 20.10 6.26 0.75
C HIS A 55 20.78 6.86 -0.50
N SER A 56 20.03 7.44 -1.43
CA SER A 56 20.60 8.11 -2.62
C SER A 56 21.39 9.38 -2.28
N GLU A 57 21.16 9.96 -1.11
CA GLU A 57 21.94 11.06 -0.52
C GLU A 57 23.17 10.57 0.27
N HIS A 58 23.47 9.27 0.21
CA HIS A 58 24.58 8.62 0.90
C HIS A 58 24.54 8.71 2.43
N LEU A 59 23.34 8.82 3.00
CA LEU A 59 23.17 8.77 4.45
C LEU A 59 23.45 7.37 4.99
N SER A 60 23.89 7.27 6.25
CA SER A 60 24.08 5.97 6.90
C SER A 60 22.76 5.21 7.07
N ALA A 61 22.82 3.90 7.29
CA ALA A 61 21.65 3.06 7.55
C ALA A 61 20.80 3.62 8.72
N GLU A 62 21.44 4.04 9.80
CA GLU A 62 20.76 4.63 10.96
C GLU A 62 20.11 5.97 10.63
N ASP A 63 20.76 6.83 9.85
CA ASP A 63 20.17 8.09 9.40
C ASP A 63 18.99 7.84 8.46
N CYS A 64 19.08 6.87 7.54
CA CYS A 64 17.95 6.47 6.70
C CYS A 64 16.75 6.02 7.54
N ILE A 65 16.98 5.21 8.59
CA ILE A 65 15.95 4.81 9.53
C ILE A 65 15.37 6.05 10.24
N ALA A 66 16.22 6.95 10.74
CA ALA A 66 15.77 8.14 11.45
C ALA A 66 14.85 9.02 10.58
N GLN A 67 15.22 9.26 9.31
CA GLN A 67 14.40 10.03 8.37
C GLN A 67 13.07 9.31 8.06
N ALA A 68 13.09 8.01 7.83
CA ALA A 68 11.88 7.22 7.61
C ALA A 68 10.93 7.23 8.81
N LEU A 69 11.46 7.23 10.05
CA LEU A 69 10.67 7.34 11.26
C LEU A 69 10.05 8.75 11.44
N LEU A 70 10.72 9.80 10.97
CA LEU A 70 10.12 11.14 10.93
C LEU A 70 8.95 11.18 9.95
N THR A 71 9.08 10.57 8.77
CA THR A 71 7.98 10.41 7.81
C THR A 71 6.84 9.61 8.44
N LEU A 72 7.13 8.50 9.13
CA LEU A 72 6.11 7.69 9.79
C LEU A 72 5.32 8.50 10.85
N LYS A 73 6.00 9.33 11.63
CA LYS A 73 5.39 10.20 12.65
C LYS A 73 4.52 11.31 12.08
N SER A 74 4.63 11.65 10.79
CA SER A 74 3.73 12.61 10.15
C SER A 74 2.31 12.05 9.93
N HIS A 75 2.15 10.73 10.07
CA HIS A 75 0.86 10.06 9.98
C HIS A 75 0.22 9.89 11.37
N VAL A 76 -1.11 9.94 11.42
CA VAL A 76 -1.86 9.68 12.64
C VAL A 76 -2.03 8.16 12.81
N LEU A 77 -1.14 7.55 13.60
CA LEU A 77 -1.11 6.11 13.84
C LEU A 77 -1.33 5.82 15.33
N GLU A 78 -1.90 4.64 15.61
CA GLU A 78 -1.89 4.13 16.99
C GLU A 78 -0.46 3.73 17.38
N MET A 79 -0.08 3.95 18.65
CA MET A 79 1.26 3.66 19.17
C MET A 79 1.76 2.24 18.83
N GLN A 80 0.86 1.25 18.88
CA GLN A 80 1.20 -0.13 18.56
C GLN A 80 1.44 -0.32 17.06
N ASP A 81 0.69 0.34 16.20
CA ASP A 81 0.87 0.27 14.75
C ASP A 81 2.13 1.02 14.32
N GLU A 82 2.42 2.17 14.91
CA GLU A 82 3.68 2.88 14.72
C GLU A 82 4.88 2.00 15.06
N ALA A 83 4.87 1.32 16.23
CA ALA A 83 5.95 0.41 16.62
C ALA A 83 6.11 -0.79 15.68
N ARG A 84 5.00 -1.33 15.15
CA ARG A 84 5.03 -2.38 14.13
C ARG A 84 5.68 -1.91 12.82
N LEU A 85 5.30 -0.72 12.36
CA LEU A 85 5.84 -0.16 11.12
C LEU A 85 7.31 0.25 11.28
N GLU A 86 7.71 0.76 12.45
CA GLU A 86 9.13 0.96 12.78
C GLU A 86 9.91 -0.34 12.66
N ALA A 87 9.42 -1.45 13.22
CA ALA A 87 10.07 -2.75 13.09
C ALA A 87 10.21 -3.20 11.63
N ALA A 88 9.17 -2.95 10.81
CA ALA A 88 9.20 -3.23 9.37
C ALA A 88 10.29 -2.43 8.64
N ILE A 89 10.40 -1.13 8.94
CA ILE A 89 11.43 -0.24 8.35
C ILE A 89 12.83 -0.70 8.74
N ARG A 90 13.06 -0.99 10.03
CA ARG A 90 14.38 -1.47 10.50
C ARG A 90 14.78 -2.79 9.87
N ALA A 91 13.83 -3.74 9.78
CA ALA A 91 14.07 -5.03 9.12
C ALA A 91 14.38 -4.85 7.62
N TYR A 92 13.67 -3.95 6.95
CA TYR A 92 13.88 -3.61 5.54
C TYR A 92 15.28 -3.01 5.31
N VAL A 93 15.67 -2.01 6.08
CA VAL A 93 17.00 -1.38 5.98
C VAL A 93 18.09 -2.39 6.28
N LYS A 94 17.97 -3.20 7.34
CA LYS A 94 18.91 -4.26 7.67
C LYS A 94 19.16 -5.23 6.51
N ARG A 95 18.14 -5.50 5.68
CA ARG A 95 18.24 -6.46 4.58
C ARG A 95 18.75 -5.84 3.28
N TYR A 96 18.30 -4.63 2.96
CA TYR A 96 18.48 -4.06 1.61
C TYR A 96 19.42 -2.87 1.52
N TYR A 97 19.83 -2.28 2.65
CA TYR A 97 20.69 -1.09 2.61
C TYR A 97 22.01 -1.34 1.87
N ASP A 98 22.80 -2.32 2.27
CA ASP A 98 24.10 -2.57 1.65
C ASP A 98 23.98 -3.03 0.17
N PRO A 99 23.11 -4.00 -0.19
CA PRO A 99 22.90 -4.35 -1.59
C PRO A 99 22.45 -3.18 -2.45
N ASP A 100 21.54 -2.34 -1.94
CA ASP A 100 21.01 -1.22 -2.70
C ASP A 100 22.06 -0.14 -2.94
N SER A 101 22.94 0.13 -1.96
CA SER A 101 24.02 1.12 -2.09
C SER A 101 25.03 0.79 -3.19
N GLN A 102 25.21 -0.48 -3.47
CA GLN A 102 26.16 -0.95 -4.48
C GLN A 102 25.55 -1.08 -5.88
N ASP A 103 24.24 -1.27 -5.97
CA ASP A 103 23.61 -1.71 -7.20
C ASP A 103 22.64 -0.67 -7.79
N TRP A 104 22.11 0.28 -7.00
CA TRP A 104 20.99 1.11 -7.42
C TRP A 104 21.20 2.61 -7.15
N GLU A 105 20.84 3.40 -8.14
CA GLU A 105 20.73 4.86 -8.06
C GLU A 105 19.28 5.29 -8.24
N VAL A 106 18.73 6.11 -7.33
CA VAL A 106 17.39 6.70 -7.51
C VAL A 106 17.45 7.80 -8.54
N VAL A 107 16.63 7.72 -9.58
CA VAL A 107 16.58 8.71 -10.65
C VAL A 107 15.89 9.99 -10.15
N SER A 108 16.57 11.11 -10.21
CA SER A 108 16.07 12.42 -9.77
C SER A 108 14.74 12.79 -10.46
N GLY A 109 13.85 13.44 -9.72
CA GLY A 109 12.54 13.89 -10.21
C GLY A 109 11.48 12.81 -10.32
N THR A 110 11.81 11.54 -10.00
CA THR A 110 10.84 10.44 -10.05
C THR A 110 10.12 10.13 -8.73
N PRO A 111 10.73 10.40 -7.54
CA PRO A 111 10.06 10.09 -6.28
C PRO A 111 8.73 10.84 -6.12
N ASN A 112 7.69 10.10 -5.77
CA ASN A 112 6.34 10.62 -5.59
C ASN A 112 5.75 11.35 -6.81
N ALA A 113 6.20 11.00 -8.02
CA ALA A 113 5.76 11.68 -9.24
C ALA A 113 4.34 11.27 -9.64
N ASN A 114 3.47 12.27 -9.88
CA ASN A 114 2.20 12.10 -10.56
C ASN A 114 2.41 12.25 -12.06
N VAL A 115 2.14 11.23 -12.84
CA VAL A 115 2.32 11.24 -14.29
C VAL A 115 1.00 10.96 -14.98
N THR A 116 0.61 11.86 -15.88
CA THR A 116 -0.59 11.69 -16.72
C THR A 116 -0.18 11.22 -18.10
N VAL A 117 -0.64 10.03 -18.47
CA VAL A 117 -0.46 9.43 -19.79
C VAL A 117 -1.68 9.71 -20.65
N GLN A 118 -1.48 10.28 -21.83
CA GLN A 118 -2.55 10.45 -22.80
C GLN A 118 -2.76 9.15 -23.56
N MET A 119 -3.84 8.43 -23.26
CA MET A 119 -4.20 7.17 -23.90
C MET A 119 -4.83 7.36 -25.28
N THR A 120 -5.75 8.32 -25.36
CA THR A 120 -6.40 8.78 -26.61
C THR A 120 -6.68 10.28 -26.53
N GLN A 121 -7.25 10.88 -27.57
CA GLN A 121 -7.67 12.30 -27.51
C GLN A 121 -8.63 12.61 -26.38
N ASN A 122 -9.39 11.60 -25.89
CA ASN A 122 -10.45 11.78 -24.89
C ASN A 122 -10.21 11.00 -23.58
N VAL A 123 -9.16 10.18 -23.48
CA VAL A 123 -8.86 9.36 -22.30
C VAL A 123 -7.49 9.72 -21.79
N LEU A 124 -7.44 10.22 -20.57
CA LEU A 124 -6.23 10.48 -19.80
C LEU A 124 -6.17 9.49 -18.64
N TYR A 125 -4.98 8.97 -18.35
CA TYR A 125 -4.76 8.11 -17.19
C TYR A 125 -3.64 8.70 -16.34
N THR A 126 -3.94 8.96 -15.08
CA THR A 126 -2.95 9.44 -14.12
C THR A 126 -2.55 8.32 -13.18
N THR A 127 -1.26 8.05 -13.10
CA THR A 127 -0.67 7.11 -12.16
C THR A 127 0.37 7.79 -11.28
N TYR A 128 0.70 7.12 -10.18
CA TYR A 128 1.62 7.60 -9.17
C TYR A 128 2.83 6.68 -9.12
N LEU A 129 4.01 7.23 -9.35
CA LEU A 129 5.27 6.51 -9.23
C LEU A 129 5.79 6.64 -7.81
N ASP A 130 6.15 5.53 -7.16
CA ASP A 130 6.87 5.61 -5.89
C ASP A 130 8.26 6.21 -6.14
N TYR A 131 9.07 5.59 -6.98
CA TYR A 131 10.33 6.13 -7.54
C TYR A 131 10.84 5.23 -8.67
N VAL A 132 11.85 5.72 -9.39
CA VAL A 132 12.57 4.97 -10.42
C VAL A 132 14.02 4.81 -10.02
N VAL A 133 14.58 3.64 -10.28
CA VAL A 133 16.00 3.35 -10.05
C VAL A 133 16.72 2.95 -11.34
N ARG A 134 18.00 3.25 -11.39
CA ARG A 134 18.93 2.73 -12.40
C ARG A 134 19.86 1.72 -11.74
N ASN A 135 19.97 0.55 -12.32
CA ASN A 135 20.98 -0.42 -11.89
C ASN A 135 22.36 -0.03 -12.41
N LEU A 136 23.29 0.22 -11.51
CA LEU A 136 24.63 0.73 -11.83
C LEU A 136 25.49 -0.28 -12.62
N LYS A 137 25.24 -1.57 -12.46
CA LYS A 137 25.98 -2.64 -13.13
C LYS A 137 25.49 -2.89 -14.55
N SER A 138 24.16 -2.93 -14.75
CA SER A 138 23.57 -3.26 -16.05
C SER A 138 23.13 -2.06 -16.85
N GLY A 139 23.06 -0.87 -16.25
CA GLY A 139 22.50 0.35 -16.82
C GLY A 139 20.97 0.33 -16.99
N LYS A 140 20.29 -0.76 -16.60
CA LYS A 140 18.86 -0.93 -16.73
C LYS A 140 18.09 -0.06 -15.75
N THR A 141 16.93 0.42 -16.19
CA THR A 141 16.05 1.32 -15.42
C THR A 141 14.76 0.63 -15.04
N PHE A 142 14.35 0.76 -13.78
CA PHE A 142 13.15 0.10 -13.25
C PHE A 142 12.32 1.05 -12.40
N VAL A 143 10.99 0.96 -12.52
CA VAL A 143 10.08 1.55 -11.53
C VAL A 143 10.10 0.68 -10.28
N VAL A 144 10.28 1.27 -9.11
CA VAL A 144 10.11 0.56 -7.84
C VAL A 144 8.72 0.84 -7.30
N VAL A 145 8.03 -0.23 -6.88
CA VAL A 145 6.67 -0.17 -6.35
C VAL A 145 6.64 -0.85 -4.99
N ASN A 146 6.46 -0.05 -3.94
CA ASN A 146 6.35 -0.55 -2.58
C ASN A 146 4.94 -1.06 -2.30
N LYS A 147 4.84 -2.30 -1.88
CA LYS A 147 3.59 -2.96 -1.51
C LYS A 147 3.71 -3.54 -0.11
N SER A 148 2.62 -3.53 0.64
CA SER A 148 2.58 -4.17 1.95
C SER A 148 1.31 -4.98 2.16
N SER A 149 1.43 -6.06 2.93
CA SER A 149 0.31 -6.93 3.30
C SER A 149 0.58 -7.55 4.67
N SER A 150 -0.42 -8.12 5.33
CA SER A 150 -0.23 -8.96 6.51
C SER A 150 0.44 -10.29 6.18
N VAL A 151 0.29 -10.77 4.94
CA VAL A 151 0.89 -12.01 4.41
C VAL A 151 1.38 -11.75 2.98
N ILE A 152 2.60 -12.20 2.69
CA ILE A 152 3.20 -12.13 1.36
C ILE A 152 3.50 -13.56 0.91
N GLY A 153 2.57 -14.16 0.17
CA GLY A 153 2.73 -15.46 -0.50
C GLY A 153 3.07 -15.29 -1.97
N ASP A 154 3.20 -16.42 -2.66
CA ASP A 154 3.47 -16.41 -4.11
C ASP A 154 2.28 -15.81 -4.89
N ASP A 155 1.04 -16.11 -4.50
CA ASP A 155 -0.16 -15.51 -5.09
C ASP A 155 -0.17 -13.99 -4.96
N PHE A 156 0.36 -13.45 -3.82
CA PHE A 156 0.49 -12.01 -3.62
C PHE A 156 1.43 -11.40 -4.65
N MET A 157 2.52 -12.07 -5.00
CA MET A 157 3.51 -11.58 -5.97
C MET A 157 3.04 -11.80 -7.41
N CYS A 158 2.46 -12.97 -7.72
CA CYS A 158 2.04 -13.34 -9.07
C CYS A 158 1.04 -12.38 -9.70
N ARG A 159 0.15 -11.77 -8.92
CA ARG A 159 -0.84 -10.82 -9.43
C ARG A 159 -0.24 -9.62 -10.16
N TYR A 160 0.97 -9.20 -9.80
CA TYR A 160 1.61 -8.03 -10.40
C TYR A 160 2.11 -8.26 -11.82
N PHE A 161 2.23 -9.52 -12.27
CA PHE A 161 2.55 -9.84 -13.67
C PHE A 161 1.42 -9.44 -14.64
N ILE A 162 0.18 -9.40 -14.13
CA ILE A 162 -1.01 -9.07 -14.95
C ILE A 162 -1.68 -7.76 -14.54
N ASP A 163 -1.14 -7.05 -13.55
CA ASP A 163 -1.70 -5.80 -13.04
C ASP A 163 -1.48 -4.66 -14.06
N ASN A 164 -2.58 -4.10 -14.55
CA ASN A 164 -2.53 -3.04 -15.55
C ASN A 164 -1.94 -1.74 -14.99
N ASP A 165 -2.19 -1.40 -13.70
CA ASP A 165 -1.61 -0.19 -13.09
C ASP A 165 -0.08 -0.28 -13.06
N ILE A 166 0.46 -1.45 -12.71
CA ILE A 166 1.91 -1.70 -12.71
C ILE A 166 2.51 -1.53 -14.11
N ARG A 167 1.85 -2.07 -15.14
CA ARG A 167 2.28 -1.90 -16.54
C ARG A 167 2.22 -0.44 -16.99
N LEU A 168 1.17 0.28 -16.57
CA LEU A 168 1.01 1.70 -16.91
C LEU A 168 2.02 2.60 -16.18
N GLN A 169 2.49 2.20 -15.00
CA GLN A 169 3.60 2.90 -14.33
C GLN A 169 4.90 2.82 -15.14
N VAL A 170 5.16 1.71 -15.84
CA VAL A 170 6.32 1.63 -16.76
C VAL A 170 6.16 2.62 -17.93
N ILE A 171 4.96 2.68 -18.52
CA ILE A 171 4.68 3.64 -19.63
C ILE A 171 4.82 5.08 -19.13
N ALA A 172 4.28 5.37 -17.94
CA ALA A 172 4.38 6.68 -17.32
C ALA A 172 5.84 7.10 -17.04
N ALA A 173 6.65 6.17 -16.54
CA ALA A 173 8.07 6.39 -16.31
C ALA A 173 8.84 6.61 -17.61
N LYS A 174 8.58 5.83 -18.69
CA LYS A 174 9.14 6.07 -20.02
C LYS A 174 8.81 7.48 -20.51
N GLN A 175 7.56 7.92 -20.35
CA GLN A 175 7.13 9.27 -20.75
C GLN A 175 7.82 10.36 -19.90
N LEU A 176 7.91 10.18 -18.59
CA LEU A 176 8.51 11.15 -17.67
C LEU A 176 10.00 11.36 -17.94
N LEU A 177 10.70 10.24 -18.16
CA LEU A 177 12.16 10.24 -18.31
C LEU A 177 12.64 10.46 -19.76
N GLY A 178 11.76 10.25 -20.74
CA GLY A 178 12.13 10.29 -22.17
C GLY A 178 13.13 9.20 -22.57
N CYS A 179 13.21 8.09 -21.82
CA CYS A 179 14.11 6.97 -22.08
C CYS A 179 13.43 5.62 -21.82
N GLU A 180 14.12 4.55 -22.19
CA GLU A 180 13.62 3.19 -21.94
C GLU A 180 13.60 2.87 -20.43
N VAL A 181 12.54 2.18 -20.02
CA VAL A 181 12.35 1.61 -18.68
C VAL A 181 12.08 0.12 -18.86
N ASP A 182 12.98 -0.70 -18.30
CA ASP A 182 13.02 -2.14 -18.57
C ASP A 182 11.90 -2.93 -17.89
N GLY A 183 11.34 -2.40 -16.80
CA GLY A 183 10.28 -3.06 -16.05
C GLY A 183 10.03 -2.45 -14.68
N VAL A 184 9.57 -3.29 -13.77
CA VAL A 184 9.30 -2.91 -12.37
C VAL A 184 10.02 -3.80 -11.39
N ILE A 185 10.31 -3.26 -10.21
CA ILE A 185 10.71 -4.00 -9.03
C ILE A 185 9.56 -3.89 -8.03
N ILE A 186 8.88 -4.99 -7.78
CA ILE A 186 7.89 -5.08 -6.70
C ILE A 186 8.64 -5.33 -5.40
N ASN A 187 8.54 -4.37 -4.51
CA ASN A 187 9.16 -4.39 -3.20
C ASN A 187 8.07 -4.64 -2.16
N ALA A 188 7.94 -5.89 -1.69
CA ALA A 188 6.86 -6.34 -0.83
C ALA A 188 7.34 -6.51 0.61
N VAL A 189 6.67 -5.84 1.54
CA VAL A 189 6.99 -5.82 2.97
C VAL A 189 5.79 -6.32 3.78
N THR A 190 5.99 -7.36 4.59
CA THR A 190 4.96 -7.83 5.52
C THR A 190 4.75 -6.81 6.63
N ARG A 191 3.49 -6.40 6.84
CA ARG A 191 3.12 -5.61 8.02
C ARG A 191 2.90 -6.53 9.21
N PRO A 192 3.70 -6.41 10.29
CA PRO A 192 3.60 -7.30 11.44
C PRO A 192 2.21 -7.20 12.10
N GLN A 193 1.71 -8.34 12.56
CA GLN A 193 0.45 -8.41 13.33
C GLN A 193 0.70 -8.66 14.83
N HIS A 194 1.95 -8.59 15.26
CA HIS A 194 2.36 -8.78 16.66
C HIS A 194 1.67 -7.79 17.58
N LYS A 195 1.42 -8.23 18.81
CA LYS A 195 0.92 -7.37 19.88
C LYS A 195 2.01 -7.15 20.91
N ILE A 196 2.04 -5.94 21.50
CA ILE A 196 2.90 -5.64 22.66
C ILE A 196 2.44 -6.52 23.81
N LYS A 197 3.40 -7.17 24.48
CA LYS A 197 3.10 -7.96 25.67
C LYS A 197 2.79 -7.03 26.83
N ILE A 198 1.62 -7.24 27.43
CA ILE A 198 1.18 -6.50 28.59
C ILE A 198 1.50 -7.36 29.81
N GLY A 199 2.23 -6.77 30.78
CA GLY A 199 2.45 -7.38 32.10
C GLY A 199 1.16 -7.46 32.88
N GLU A 200 1.12 -8.31 33.89
CA GLU A 200 0.00 -8.39 34.82
C GLU A 200 0.39 -7.81 36.20
N THR A 201 -0.59 -7.21 36.88
CA THR A 201 -0.42 -6.75 38.28
C THR A 201 -0.34 -7.92 39.24
N ASP A 202 0.02 -7.69 40.48
CA ASP A 202 0.07 -8.71 41.53
C ASP A 202 -1.33 -9.31 41.79
N GLU A 203 -2.36 -8.46 41.73
CA GLU A 203 -3.76 -8.85 41.91
C GLU A 203 -4.23 -9.74 40.76
N GLU A 204 -3.99 -9.34 39.50
CA GLU A 204 -4.35 -10.11 38.31
C GLU A 204 -3.64 -11.46 38.27
N TYR A 205 -2.35 -11.50 38.69
CA TYR A 205 -1.61 -12.76 38.79
C TYR A 205 -2.22 -13.68 39.87
N ALA A 206 -2.51 -13.13 41.05
CA ALA A 206 -3.10 -13.87 42.15
C ALA A 206 -4.48 -14.44 41.79
N GLU A 207 -5.34 -13.63 41.15
CA GLU A 207 -6.66 -14.09 40.69
C GLU A 207 -6.53 -15.23 39.68
N ARG A 208 -5.67 -15.07 38.68
CA ARG A 208 -5.43 -16.05 37.61
C ARG A 208 -4.82 -17.35 38.16
N ASN A 209 -3.93 -17.25 39.15
CA ASN A 209 -3.31 -18.39 39.77
C ASN A 209 -4.27 -19.16 40.69
N ASN A 210 -5.07 -18.43 41.48
CA ASN A 210 -6.08 -18.99 42.39
C ASN A 210 -7.24 -19.67 41.65
N ALA A 211 -7.62 -19.19 40.45
CA ALA A 211 -8.67 -19.79 39.63
C ALA A 211 -8.29 -21.22 39.15
N ARG A 212 -7.05 -21.63 39.28
CA ARG A 212 -6.48 -22.90 38.76
C ARG A 212 -6.45 -24.05 39.76
N LYS A 213 -7.28 -24.12 40.71
CA LYS A 213 -7.39 -25.17 41.74
C LYS A 213 -6.42 -26.36 41.57
N GLY A 214 -5.32 -26.41 42.34
CA GLY A 214 -4.49 -27.61 42.53
C GLY A 214 -3.48 -27.93 41.42
N LYS A 215 -3.12 -27.02 40.54
CA LYS A 215 -2.04 -27.13 39.54
C LYS A 215 -0.86 -26.26 39.91
N ALA A 216 0.35 -26.59 39.37
CA ALA A 216 1.55 -25.78 39.56
C ALA A 216 1.32 -24.32 39.22
N ASP A 217 2.01 -23.40 39.93
CA ASP A 217 1.91 -21.95 39.74
C ASP A 217 2.12 -21.56 38.28
N LEU A 218 1.32 -20.61 37.83
CA LEU A 218 1.45 -20.05 36.49
C LEU A 218 2.70 -19.15 36.44
N LYS A 219 3.39 -19.16 35.29
CA LYS A 219 4.39 -18.14 35.03
C LYS A 219 3.68 -16.78 34.93
N ARG A 220 4.21 -15.77 35.61
CA ARG A 220 3.74 -14.39 35.54
C ARG A 220 3.91 -13.85 34.12
N LYS A 221 2.91 -13.10 33.65
CA LYS A 221 3.05 -12.38 32.39
C LYS A 221 3.93 -11.17 32.61
N VAL A 222 5.03 -11.10 31.87
CA VAL A 222 5.95 -9.96 31.88
C VAL A 222 5.63 -9.09 30.69
N GLY A 223 5.43 -7.79 30.94
CA GLY A 223 5.28 -6.78 29.90
C GLY A 223 6.60 -6.54 29.19
N GLU A 224 6.55 -5.96 28.01
CA GLU A 224 7.72 -5.52 27.26
C GLU A 224 7.63 -4.01 26.97
N SER A 225 8.78 -3.33 26.94
CA SER A 225 8.87 -1.94 26.49
C SER A 225 8.61 -1.84 24.99
N ARG A 226 8.41 -0.61 24.49
CA ARG A 226 8.27 -0.36 23.05
C ARG A 226 9.53 -0.80 22.28
N GLU A 227 10.70 -0.53 22.83
CA GLU A 227 12.01 -0.88 22.26
C GLU A 227 12.22 -2.39 22.21
N GLU A 228 11.87 -3.10 23.30
CA GLU A 228 11.91 -4.57 23.36
C GLU A 228 10.95 -5.18 22.34
N PHE A 229 9.74 -4.62 22.22
CA PHE A 229 8.76 -5.04 21.21
C PHE A 229 9.31 -4.87 19.79
N VAL A 230 9.82 -3.68 19.43
CA VAL A 230 10.40 -3.40 18.12
C VAL A 230 11.56 -4.35 17.83
N SER A 231 12.49 -4.54 18.79
CA SER A 231 13.64 -5.44 18.64
C SER A 231 13.21 -6.89 18.39
N ARG A 232 12.23 -7.38 19.16
CA ARG A 232 11.66 -8.71 18.97
C ARG A 232 11.03 -8.89 17.60
N VAL A 233 10.19 -7.93 17.19
CA VAL A 233 9.52 -8.00 15.89
C VAL A 233 10.51 -7.93 14.73
N VAL A 234 11.58 -7.12 14.83
CA VAL A 234 12.68 -7.11 13.84
C VAL A 234 13.35 -8.49 13.76
N GLY A 235 13.56 -9.15 14.91
CA GLY A 235 14.13 -10.50 14.96
C GLY A 235 13.26 -11.58 14.32
N ASP A 236 11.93 -11.38 14.30
CA ASP A 236 10.96 -12.32 13.72
C ASP A 236 10.84 -12.18 12.19
N TYR A 237 11.45 -11.15 11.57
CA TYR A 237 11.44 -10.98 10.12
C TYR A 237 12.30 -12.05 9.44
N SER A 238 11.66 -12.85 8.59
CA SER A 238 12.30 -13.88 7.75
C SER A 238 12.48 -13.37 6.31
N GLU A 239 13.10 -14.19 5.49
CA GLU A 239 13.20 -13.95 4.04
C GLU A 239 11.82 -13.84 3.37
N ASP A 240 10.84 -14.62 3.84
CA ASP A 240 9.47 -14.58 3.32
C ASP A 240 8.70 -13.31 3.71
N SER A 241 9.18 -12.58 4.73
CA SER A 241 8.56 -11.33 5.18
C SER A 241 8.95 -10.12 4.32
N LEU A 242 10.04 -10.23 3.55
CA LEU A 242 10.61 -9.18 2.72
C LEU A 242 10.95 -9.77 1.34
N LYS A 243 10.04 -9.62 0.39
CA LYS A 243 10.22 -10.14 -0.97
C LYS A 243 10.44 -9.01 -1.96
N ARG A 244 11.39 -9.23 -2.88
CA ARG A 244 11.65 -8.32 -3.99
C ARG A 244 11.64 -9.12 -5.28
N GLN A 245 10.87 -8.66 -6.27
CA GLN A 245 10.73 -9.33 -7.56
C GLN A 245 10.80 -8.33 -8.70
N THR A 246 11.70 -8.59 -9.65
CA THR A 246 11.78 -7.85 -10.90
C THR A 246 10.85 -8.47 -11.94
N ILE A 247 10.04 -7.65 -12.59
CA ILE A 247 9.13 -8.05 -13.65
C ILE A 247 9.45 -7.19 -14.88
N MET A 248 9.74 -7.83 -15.99
CA MET A 248 9.94 -7.19 -17.29
C MET A 248 8.68 -7.38 -18.14
N PHE A 249 8.32 -6.38 -18.91
CA PHE A 249 7.15 -6.42 -19.78
C PHE A 249 7.55 -6.24 -21.22
N THR A 250 6.91 -7.00 -22.12
CA THR A 250 7.01 -6.77 -23.55
C THR A 250 6.14 -5.58 -23.96
N ASP A 251 6.43 -4.97 -25.11
CA ASP A 251 5.60 -3.89 -25.66
C ASP A 251 4.15 -4.31 -25.88
N ASP A 252 3.93 -5.57 -26.29
CA ASP A 252 2.57 -6.12 -26.45
C ASP A 252 1.81 -6.14 -25.13
N GLN A 253 2.47 -6.51 -24.02
CA GLN A 253 1.85 -6.50 -22.69
C GLN A 253 1.53 -5.07 -22.22
N LEU A 254 2.39 -4.11 -22.52
CA LEU A 254 2.16 -2.69 -22.20
C LEU A 254 0.99 -2.15 -23.04
N ASN A 255 0.96 -2.43 -24.34
CA ASN A 255 -0.11 -2.05 -25.26
C ASN A 255 -1.46 -2.68 -24.86
N GLN A 256 -1.45 -3.94 -24.41
CA GLN A 256 -2.64 -4.60 -23.89
C GLN A 256 -3.20 -3.90 -22.64
N ALA A 257 -2.33 -3.46 -21.73
CA ALA A 257 -2.76 -2.70 -20.55
C ALA A 257 -3.43 -1.37 -20.95
N MET A 258 -2.84 -0.64 -21.90
CA MET A 258 -3.43 0.58 -22.44
C MET A 258 -4.81 0.31 -23.07
N SER A 259 -4.91 -0.70 -23.91
CA SER A 259 -6.16 -1.09 -24.59
C SER A 259 -7.24 -1.46 -23.58
N THR A 260 -6.89 -2.18 -22.51
CA THR A 260 -7.82 -2.54 -21.43
C THR A 260 -8.37 -1.30 -20.72
N VAL A 261 -7.50 -0.36 -20.36
CA VAL A 261 -7.93 0.89 -19.70
C VAL A 261 -8.81 1.73 -20.62
N ILE A 262 -8.48 1.83 -21.90
CA ILE A 262 -9.30 2.53 -22.89
C ILE A 262 -10.69 1.89 -23.00
N ALA A 263 -10.79 0.55 -23.07
CA ALA A 263 -12.06 -0.17 -23.12
C ALA A 263 -12.93 0.13 -21.87
N VAL A 264 -12.34 0.01 -20.68
CA VAL A 264 -13.06 0.33 -19.41
C VAL A 264 -13.47 1.80 -19.38
N ALA A 265 -12.64 2.72 -19.88
CA ALA A 265 -13.00 4.14 -19.98
C ALA A 265 -14.24 4.39 -20.83
N PHE A 266 -14.36 3.71 -21.97
CA PHE A 266 -15.55 3.78 -22.84
C PHE A 266 -16.77 3.17 -22.13
N ASP A 267 -16.63 2.04 -21.41
CA ASP A 267 -17.72 1.47 -20.62
C ASP A 267 -18.19 2.43 -19.53
N MET A 268 -17.26 3.15 -18.88
CA MET A 268 -17.59 4.16 -17.87
C MET A 268 -18.38 5.34 -18.48
N ILE A 269 -17.95 5.84 -19.64
CA ILE A 269 -18.64 6.93 -20.36
C ILE A 269 -20.04 6.51 -20.81
N ALA A 270 -20.20 5.27 -21.26
CA ALA A 270 -21.47 4.72 -21.74
C ALA A 270 -22.41 4.27 -20.60
N CYS A 271 -21.89 4.16 -19.38
CA CYS A 271 -22.64 3.62 -18.24
C CYS A 271 -23.78 4.55 -17.82
N LYS A 272 -25.02 4.05 -17.88
CA LYS A 272 -26.23 4.77 -17.44
C LYS A 272 -26.82 4.20 -16.15
N SER A 273 -26.36 3.03 -15.70
CA SER A 273 -26.90 2.34 -14.53
C SER A 273 -25.81 1.89 -13.59
N PHE A 274 -25.87 2.38 -12.36
CA PHE A 274 -24.90 2.09 -11.30
C PHE A 274 -25.50 1.14 -10.28
N TYR A 275 -25.54 -0.15 -10.60
CA TYR A 275 -26.07 -1.20 -9.73
C TYR A 275 -25.01 -1.71 -8.74
N PRO A 276 -25.43 -2.21 -7.55
CA PRO A 276 -24.51 -2.79 -6.59
C PRO A 276 -24.03 -4.19 -7.06
N ASN A 277 -22.77 -4.50 -6.77
CA ASN A 277 -22.25 -5.87 -6.88
C ASN A 277 -22.20 -6.47 -5.48
N THR A 278 -23.20 -7.30 -5.15
CA THR A 278 -23.36 -7.84 -3.79
C THR A 278 -22.27 -8.82 -3.38
N SER A 279 -21.58 -9.45 -4.34
CA SER A 279 -20.43 -10.34 -4.06
C SER A 279 -19.22 -9.60 -3.48
N GLU A 280 -19.10 -8.29 -3.75
CA GLU A 280 -18.01 -7.47 -3.22
C GLU A 280 -18.34 -6.87 -1.83
N CYS A 281 -19.61 -6.94 -1.38
CA CYS A 281 -20.04 -6.25 -0.15
C CYS A 281 -19.37 -6.76 1.13
N THR A 282 -18.89 -8.02 1.15
CA THR A 282 -18.30 -8.67 2.32
C THR A 282 -16.97 -9.37 2.04
N LYS A 283 -16.45 -9.25 0.82
CA LYS A 283 -15.23 -9.96 0.36
C LYS A 283 -13.98 -9.66 1.20
N PHE A 284 -13.81 -8.42 1.60
CA PHE A 284 -12.66 -7.95 2.40
C PHE A 284 -13.12 -7.26 3.70
N GLY A 285 -14.20 -7.78 4.32
CA GLY A 285 -14.90 -7.14 5.41
C GLY A 285 -16.14 -6.39 4.90
N LYS A 286 -16.81 -5.65 5.79
CA LYS A 286 -18.00 -4.86 5.44
C LYS A 286 -17.62 -3.76 4.45
N CYS A 287 -18.30 -3.70 3.31
CA CYS A 287 -18.14 -2.61 2.34
C CYS A 287 -18.43 -1.25 3.02
N PRO A 288 -17.55 -0.24 2.87
CA PRO A 288 -17.76 1.06 3.52
C PRO A 288 -19.01 1.81 3.07
N TYR A 289 -19.62 1.41 1.96
CA TYR A 289 -20.88 1.99 1.45
C TYR A 289 -22.10 1.10 1.70
N MET A 290 -21.97 0.02 2.48
CA MET A 290 -23.06 -0.96 2.64
C MET A 290 -24.29 -0.33 3.28
N ASP A 291 -24.12 0.50 4.32
CA ASP A 291 -25.24 1.15 5.02
C ASP A 291 -25.96 2.16 4.12
N LEU A 292 -25.22 2.88 3.28
CA LEU A 292 -25.80 3.78 2.28
C LEU A 292 -26.52 3.00 1.17
N CYS A 293 -25.98 1.85 0.74
CA CYS A 293 -26.64 1.00 -0.26
C CYS A 293 -27.97 0.42 0.25
N MET A 294 -28.03 -0.01 1.52
CA MET A 294 -29.26 -0.53 2.13
C MET A 294 -30.36 0.52 2.23
N ARG A 295 -30.01 1.81 2.16
CA ARG A 295 -30.92 2.96 2.19
C ARG A 295 -31.10 3.61 0.81
N GLU A 296 -30.79 2.88 -0.25
CA GLU A 296 -30.93 3.33 -1.64
C GLU A 296 -30.21 4.67 -1.95
N GLY A 297 -29.19 5.02 -1.14
CA GLY A 297 -28.43 6.25 -1.28
C GLY A 297 -28.94 7.44 -0.45
N ASP A 298 -29.90 7.23 0.43
CA ASP A 298 -30.37 8.25 1.36
C ASP A 298 -29.35 8.50 2.47
N LEU A 299 -28.71 9.67 2.44
CA LEU A 299 -27.73 10.12 3.41
C LEU A 299 -28.33 10.62 4.72
N SER A 300 -29.63 10.92 4.78
CA SER A 300 -30.26 11.58 5.93
C SER A 300 -30.09 10.80 7.24
N GLN A 301 -30.01 9.46 7.16
CA GLN A 301 -29.93 8.56 8.30
C GLN A 301 -28.49 8.07 8.61
N VAL A 302 -27.51 8.45 7.80
CA VAL A 302 -26.10 7.98 7.92
C VAL A 302 -25.12 9.13 7.64
N SER A 303 -25.56 10.36 7.80
CA SER A 303 -24.78 11.57 7.50
C SER A 303 -23.50 11.70 8.33
N ASP A 304 -23.46 11.10 9.52
CA ASP A 304 -22.31 11.02 10.41
C ASP A 304 -21.19 10.08 9.90
N GLN A 305 -21.54 9.15 9.01
CA GLN A 305 -20.61 8.15 8.47
C GLN A 305 -19.94 8.61 7.16
N TYR A 306 -20.42 9.66 6.54
CA TYR A 306 -19.96 10.11 5.22
C TYR A 306 -19.74 11.62 5.17
N THR A 307 -18.78 12.02 4.35
CA THR A 307 -18.56 13.41 3.93
C THR A 307 -18.83 13.55 2.44
N ILE A 308 -19.23 14.74 2.02
CA ILE A 308 -19.39 15.05 0.58
C ILE A 308 -18.25 15.96 0.17
N LYS A 309 -17.38 15.47 -0.71
CA LYS A 309 -16.35 16.29 -1.32
C LYS A 309 -16.99 17.15 -2.42
N LYS A 310 -16.95 18.46 -2.22
CA LYS A 310 -17.39 19.45 -3.22
C LYS A 310 -16.42 19.55 -4.39
#